data_7fe37a6bc748737f98c465b8a3a436fe
#
_entry.id   7fe37a6bc748737f98c465b8a3a436fe
#
_cell.length_a   1.000
_cell.length_b   1.000
_cell.length_c   1.000
_cell.angle_alpha   90.00
_cell.angle_beta   90.00
_cell.angle_gamma   90.00
#
_symmetry.space_group_name_H-M   'P 1'
#
loop_
_entity.id
_entity.type
_entity.pdbx_description
1 polymer ?
#
loop_
_entity_poly.entity_id
_entity_poly.type
_entity_poly.pdbx_seq_one_letter_code
_entity_poly.pdbx_strand_id
1 'polypeptide(L)'
;MFLLSFVLEDWALHELLPLKPQRATALLLVASSYVTWTFQMHTFSNSLETIIVLWCLVLMGRMRDDREHTQVKLCMALAFLGVLGIFNRITFPVFLLVPGIRLLPDLVAKPFRLLVVLLAGSLTVLMAVATDTEYYTGSRLNFSTLFQDCILTPYNNMMYNMDSANLAQHGSHPFWQHFIANLPQLLGPAIPLLLSSSRKNILFWSGISGIAVLSCFNHQEARFLLPAVPLLLASIRLPDSSKLRQTWLGMWILFNLLAATIFGLYHQAGVLPVQDWIRQHEANNPQHVFWWKTYSPPRWLLGQANAQITTTDLMGMSGPQMMDRLSDSISCEQGTAHEVLLVAPGSATFLDEFTSTADSEASGLSFDLAFSHRQHIGLDDLDFGDDGFEPTIQRVFGRRGLDVWRVSKICPASG
;
A
#
# COMPACT_ATOMS: atom_id res chain seq x y z
N MET A 1 12.72 12.60 -1.05
CA MET A 1 12.25 11.35 -1.69
C MET A 1 11.31 11.59 -2.86
N PHE A 2 10.34 12.39 -2.72
CA PHE A 2 9.27 12.75 -3.64
C PHE A 2 9.70 13.05 -5.09
N LEU A 3 10.47 14.13 -5.28
CA LEU A 3 10.97 14.53 -6.61
C LEU A 3 11.87 13.46 -7.22
N LEU A 4 12.65 12.74 -6.40
CA LEU A 4 13.52 11.69 -6.87
C LEU A 4 12.74 10.50 -7.46
N SER A 5 11.62 10.13 -6.86
CA SER A 5 10.74 9.06 -7.37
C SER A 5 10.27 9.37 -8.80
N PHE A 6 9.74 10.56 -9.03
CA PHE A 6 9.29 10.99 -10.37
C PHE A 6 10.45 11.05 -11.38
N VAL A 7 11.57 11.65 -10.99
CA VAL A 7 12.73 11.74 -11.88
C VAL A 7 13.23 10.36 -12.29
N LEU A 8 13.28 9.41 -11.35
CA LEU A 8 13.75 8.04 -11.64
C LEU A 8 12.74 7.27 -12.49
N GLU A 9 11.44 7.46 -12.28
CA GLU A 9 10.38 6.85 -13.08
C GLU A 9 10.39 7.40 -14.51
N ASP A 10 10.38 8.72 -14.68
CA ASP A 10 10.42 9.40 -15.98
C ASP A 10 11.69 9.04 -16.75
N TRP A 11 12.84 9.00 -16.07
CA TRP A 11 14.10 8.61 -16.69
C TRP A 11 14.08 7.16 -17.14
N ALA A 12 13.59 6.24 -16.33
CA ALA A 12 13.47 4.84 -16.73
C ALA A 12 12.55 4.67 -17.95
N LEU A 13 11.39 5.35 -17.98
CA LEU A 13 10.50 5.34 -19.15
C LEU A 13 11.16 5.97 -20.38
N HIS A 14 11.96 7.00 -20.19
CA HIS A 14 12.74 7.62 -21.28
C HIS A 14 13.72 6.62 -21.91
N GLU A 15 14.39 5.81 -21.10
CA GLU A 15 15.33 4.78 -21.56
C GLU A 15 14.61 3.59 -22.22
N LEU A 16 13.50 3.16 -21.65
CA LEU A 16 12.73 2.00 -22.14
C LEU A 16 11.99 2.25 -23.45
N LEU A 17 11.74 3.53 -23.80
CA LEU A 17 10.94 3.92 -24.96
C LEU A 17 11.77 4.75 -25.97
N PRO A 18 12.42 4.11 -26.94
CA PRO A 18 13.31 4.81 -27.87
C PRO A 18 12.57 5.77 -28.82
N LEU A 19 11.30 5.48 -29.15
CA LEU A 19 10.51 6.27 -30.08
C LEU A 19 9.90 7.50 -29.39
N LYS A 20 10.27 8.71 -29.82
CA LYS A 20 9.78 9.99 -29.26
C LYS A 20 8.25 10.06 -29.07
N PRO A 21 7.40 9.70 -30.06
CA PRO A 21 5.95 9.77 -29.89
C PRO A 21 5.43 8.82 -28.83
N GLN A 22 6.01 7.63 -28.71
CA GLN A 22 5.64 6.66 -27.67
C GLN A 22 5.97 7.18 -26.29
N ARG A 23 7.20 7.69 -26.13
CA ARG A 23 7.71 8.24 -24.89
C ARG A 23 6.89 9.43 -24.42
N ALA A 24 6.57 10.39 -25.32
CA ALA A 24 5.74 11.53 -25.00
C ALA A 24 4.34 11.10 -24.50
N THR A 25 3.73 10.11 -25.16
CA THR A 25 2.45 9.57 -24.73
C THR A 25 2.56 8.88 -23.37
N ALA A 26 3.57 8.03 -23.15
CA ALA A 26 3.75 7.32 -21.89
C ALA A 26 3.97 8.29 -20.72
N LEU A 27 4.89 9.25 -20.88
CA LEU A 27 5.16 10.27 -19.86
C LEU A 27 3.92 11.12 -19.56
N LEU A 28 3.16 11.52 -20.60
CA LEU A 28 1.92 12.25 -20.39
C LEU A 28 0.91 11.44 -19.56
N LEU A 29 0.70 10.17 -19.90
CA LEU A 29 -0.28 9.32 -19.21
C LEU A 29 0.16 9.01 -17.77
N VAL A 30 1.42 8.67 -17.57
CA VAL A 30 1.96 8.38 -16.22
C VAL A 30 1.93 9.64 -15.36
N ALA A 31 2.44 10.78 -15.85
CA ALA A 31 2.48 12.02 -15.10
C ALA A 31 1.08 12.60 -14.79
N SER A 32 0.08 12.33 -15.63
CA SER A 32 -1.31 12.77 -15.40
C SER A 32 -2.17 11.75 -14.68
N SER A 33 -1.63 10.56 -14.37
CA SER A 33 -2.35 9.53 -13.61
C SER A 33 -2.50 9.96 -12.14
N TYR A 34 -3.71 9.84 -11.59
CA TYR A 34 -3.92 10.06 -10.16
C TYR A 34 -3.09 9.09 -9.31
N VAL A 35 -2.79 7.88 -9.82
CA VAL A 35 -1.97 6.89 -9.13
C VAL A 35 -0.59 7.44 -8.82
N THR A 36 0.01 8.16 -9.76
CA THR A 36 1.30 8.82 -9.57
C THR A 36 1.23 9.86 -8.45
N TRP A 37 0.17 10.65 -8.41
CA TRP A 37 0.00 11.73 -7.42
C TRP A 37 -0.48 11.26 -6.04
N THR A 38 -1.20 10.14 -5.95
CA THR A 38 -1.78 9.69 -4.67
C THR A 38 -1.05 8.50 -4.05
N PHE A 39 -0.47 7.61 -4.87
CA PHE A 39 0.20 6.40 -4.37
C PHE A 39 1.71 6.43 -4.55
N GLN A 40 2.21 6.80 -5.75
CA GLN A 40 3.64 6.76 -6.03
C GLN A 40 4.43 7.77 -5.17
N MET A 41 3.79 8.83 -4.73
CA MET A 41 4.35 9.85 -3.85
C MET A 41 4.54 9.38 -2.40
N HIS A 42 3.78 8.40 -1.95
CA HIS A 42 3.89 7.89 -0.60
C HIS A 42 5.13 7.00 -0.42
N THR A 43 5.58 6.88 0.83
CA THR A 43 6.70 6.02 1.23
C THR A 43 6.30 4.54 1.30
N PHE A 44 5.40 4.11 0.43
CA PHE A 44 5.02 2.71 0.34
C PHE A 44 6.17 1.88 -0.25
N SER A 45 6.33 0.66 0.23
CA SER A 45 7.25 -0.32 -0.37
C SER A 45 6.93 -0.58 -1.84
N ASN A 46 5.64 -0.47 -2.24
CA ASN A 46 5.20 -0.57 -3.63
C ASN A 46 5.72 0.58 -4.52
N SER A 47 5.85 1.79 -3.98
CA SER A 47 6.41 2.93 -4.73
C SER A 47 7.88 2.71 -5.06
N LEU A 48 8.65 2.19 -4.09
CA LEU A 48 10.04 1.80 -4.32
C LEU A 48 10.14 0.60 -5.27
N GLU A 49 9.27 -0.40 -5.10
CA GLU A 49 9.14 -1.57 -5.98
C GLU A 49 8.96 -1.14 -7.45
N THR A 50 8.07 -0.15 -7.71
CA THR A 50 7.83 0.39 -9.05
C THR A 50 9.13 0.90 -9.71
N ILE A 51 9.90 1.70 -8.97
CA ILE A 51 11.17 2.24 -9.45
C ILE A 51 12.18 1.12 -9.73
N ILE A 52 12.32 0.17 -8.80
CA ILE A 52 13.26 -0.94 -8.95
C ILE A 52 12.88 -1.81 -10.15
N VAL A 53 11.59 -2.12 -10.35
CA VAL A 53 11.11 -2.87 -11.52
C VAL A 53 11.49 -2.16 -12.82
N LEU A 54 11.20 -0.86 -12.94
CA LEU A 54 11.50 -0.08 -14.13
C LEU A 54 13.02 -0.07 -14.43
N TRP A 55 13.85 0.14 -13.42
CA TRP A 55 15.30 0.16 -13.60
C TRP A 55 15.89 -1.23 -13.88
N CYS A 56 15.33 -2.30 -13.31
CA CYS A 56 15.70 -3.65 -13.72
C CYS A 56 15.39 -3.90 -15.19
N LEU A 57 14.24 -3.43 -15.70
CA LEU A 57 13.90 -3.54 -17.12
C LEU A 57 14.87 -2.75 -18.01
N VAL A 58 15.30 -1.54 -17.59
CA VAL A 58 16.33 -0.75 -18.29
C VAL A 58 17.64 -1.54 -18.36
N LEU A 59 18.11 -2.07 -17.23
CA LEU A 59 19.36 -2.83 -17.16
C LEU A 59 19.29 -4.11 -18.00
N MET A 60 18.19 -4.85 -17.94
CA MET A 60 17.98 -6.04 -18.78
C MET A 60 17.98 -5.69 -20.27
N GLY A 61 17.37 -4.56 -20.65
CA GLY A 61 17.39 -4.05 -22.02
C GLY A 61 18.82 -3.75 -22.49
N ARG A 62 19.57 -3.02 -21.69
CA ARG A 62 20.97 -2.66 -21.97
C ARG A 62 21.90 -3.88 -22.02
N MET A 63 21.66 -4.89 -21.17
CA MET A 63 22.45 -6.14 -21.21
C MET A 63 22.25 -6.94 -22.48
N ARG A 64 21.11 -6.83 -23.14
CA ARG A 64 20.83 -7.47 -24.44
C ARG A 64 21.43 -6.71 -25.60
N ASP A 65 21.66 -5.41 -25.47
CA ASP A 65 22.39 -4.63 -26.47
C ASP A 65 23.89 -4.83 -26.26
N ASP A 66 24.47 -5.77 -27.03
CA ASP A 66 25.88 -6.23 -26.91
C ASP A 66 26.96 -5.15 -27.20
N ARG A 67 26.54 -3.91 -27.48
CA ARG A 67 27.44 -2.80 -27.83
C ARG A 67 28.11 -2.14 -26.63
N GLU A 68 27.67 -2.46 -25.40
CA GLU A 68 28.22 -1.82 -24.23
C GLU A 68 29.43 -2.58 -23.64
N HIS A 69 30.56 -1.89 -23.50
CA HIS A 69 31.77 -2.39 -22.82
C HIS A 69 31.63 -2.51 -21.30
N THR A 70 30.46 -2.11 -20.72
CA THR A 70 30.21 -2.02 -19.28
C THR A 70 29.38 -3.17 -18.72
N GLN A 71 29.39 -4.32 -19.40
CA GLN A 71 28.51 -5.46 -19.06
C GLN A 71 28.64 -5.96 -17.62
N VAL A 72 29.85 -5.93 -17.04
CA VAL A 72 30.08 -6.34 -15.63
C VAL A 72 29.32 -5.42 -14.67
N LYS A 73 29.38 -4.10 -14.88
CA LYS A 73 28.67 -3.12 -14.05
C LYS A 73 27.14 -3.28 -14.16
N LEU A 74 26.64 -3.57 -15.36
CA LEU A 74 25.22 -3.84 -15.58
C LEU A 74 24.76 -5.11 -14.84
N CYS A 75 25.55 -6.18 -14.90
CA CYS A 75 25.29 -7.43 -14.17
C CYS A 75 25.28 -7.19 -12.65
N MET A 76 26.25 -6.46 -12.12
CA MET A 76 26.32 -6.10 -10.70
C MET A 76 25.11 -5.24 -10.27
N ALA A 77 24.77 -4.23 -11.06
CA ALA A 77 23.64 -3.35 -10.78
C ALA A 77 22.30 -4.12 -10.82
N LEU A 78 22.11 -5.00 -11.81
CA LEU A 78 20.91 -5.83 -11.91
C LEU A 78 20.80 -6.78 -10.72
N ALA A 79 21.91 -7.42 -10.32
CA ALA A 79 21.94 -8.31 -9.15
C ALA A 79 21.63 -7.54 -7.86
N PHE A 80 22.24 -6.37 -7.66
CA PHE A 80 21.97 -5.49 -6.52
C PHE A 80 20.50 -5.06 -6.46
N LEU A 81 19.94 -4.50 -7.54
CA LEU A 81 18.56 -4.08 -7.59
C LEU A 81 17.57 -5.26 -7.47
N GLY A 82 17.91 -6.41 -8.04
CA GLY A 82 17.12 -7.63 -7.92
C GLY A 82 16.98 -8.09 -6.47
N VAL A 83 18.09 -8.14 -5.74
CA VAL A 83 18.07 -8.49 -4.30
C VAL A 83 17.38 -7.41 -3.49
N LEU A 84 17.68 -6.14 -3.71
CA LEU A 84 17.00 -5.04 -3.03
C LEU A 84 15.49 -5.07 -3.25
N GLY A 85 15.04 -5.39 -4.46
CA GLY A 85 13.62 -5.55 -4.78
C GLY A 85 12.96 -6.69 -4.00
N ILE A 86 13.61 -7.85 -3.88
CA ILE A 86 13.11 -9.00 -3.12
C ILE A 86 13.04 -8.68 -1.62
N PHE A 87 14.07 -8.02 -1.05
CA PHE A 87 14.08 -7.61 0.35
C PHE A 87 13.09 -6.48 0.64
N ASN A 88 12.83 -5.60 -0.33
CA ASN A 88 11.76 -4.61 -0.23
C ASN A 88 10.36 -5.27 -0.26
N ARG A 89 10.14 -6.23 -1.20
CA ARG A 89 8.88 -6.98 -1.34
C ARG A 89 9.12 -8.35 -1.96
N ILE A 90 8.64 -9.38 -1.29
CA ILE A 90 8.75 -10.77 -1.80
C ILE A 90 8.01 -10.97 -3.15
N THR A 91 7.04 -10.12 -3.45
CA THR A 91 6.25 -10.13 -4.69
C THR A 91 6.98 -9.48 -5.88
N PHE A 92 8.04 -8.73 -5.66
CA PHE A 92 8.80 -8.03 -6.70
C PHE A 92 9.18 -8.89 -7.92
N PRO A 93 9.65 -10.16 -7.79
CA PRO A 93 10.07 -10.96 -8.94
C PRO A 93 8.96 -11.23 -9.97
N VAL A 94 7.68 -11.15 -9.58
CA VAL A 94 6.55 -11.48 -10.47
C VAL A 94 6.46 -10.51 -11.68
N PHE A 95 6.88 -9.27 -11.49
CA PHE A 95 6.96 -8.27 -12.56
C PHE A 95 8.16 -8.51 -13.49
N LEU A 96 9.19 -9.20 -13.04
CA LEU A 96 10.37 -9.53 -13.82
C LEU A 96 10.32 -10.94 -14.40
N LEU A 97 9.25 -11.69 -14.22
CA LEU A 97 9.13 -13.08 -14.65
C LEU A 97 9.36 -13.22 -16.17
N VAL A 98 8.54 -12.55 -16.98
CA VAL A 98 8.67 -12.61 -18.46
C VAL A 98 9.98 -11.96 -18.95
N PRO A 99 10.39 -10.77 -18.47
CA PRO A 99 11.71 -10.20 -18.82
C PRO A 99 12.88 -11.11 -18.43
N GLY A 100 12.83 -11.71 -17.24
CA GLY A 100 13.87 -12.61 -16.75
C GLY A 100 14.01 -13.89 -17.58
N ILE A 101 12.87 -14.52 -17.92
CA ILE A 101 12.85 -15.69 -18.81
C ILE A 101 13.48 -15.33 -20.18
N ARG A 102 13.23 -14.13 -20.70
CA ARG A 102 13.83 -13.69 -21.97
C ARG A 102 15.32 -13.35 -21.87
N LEU A 103 15.80 -12.98 -20.69
CA LEU A 103 17.22 -12.69 -20.46
C LEU A 103 18.04 -13.97 -20.16
N LEU A 104 17.40 -15.00 -19.62
CA LEU A 104 18.08 -16.22 -19.16
C LEU A 104 18.95 -16.91 -20.23
N PRO A 105 18.49 -17.08 -21.48
CA PRO A 105 19.33 -17.66 -22.54
C PRO A 105 20.63 -16.86 -22.79
N ASP A 106 20.55 -15.52 -22.74
CA ASP A 106 21.72 -14.65 -22.93
C ASP A 106 22.73 -14.79 -21.78
N LEU A 107 22.24 -14.96 -20.54
CA LEU A 107 23.09 -15.19 -19.37
C LEU A 107 23.74 -16.58 -19.40
N VAL A 108 22.99 -17.60 -19.77
CA VAL A 108 23.51 -18.98 -19.87
C VAL A 108 24.54 -19.08 -21.00
N ALA A 109 24.31 -18.42 -22.13
CA ALA A 109 25.29 -18.38 -23.23
C ALA A 109 26.58 -17.61 -22.88
N LYS A 110 26.55 -16.76 -21.85
CA LYS A 110 27.69 -15.95 -21.40
C LYS A 110 27.99 -16.23 -19.91
N PRO A 111 28.62 -17.38 -19.59
CA PRO A 111 28.75 -17.88 -18.21
C PRO A 111 29.49 -16.91 -17.27
N PHE A 112 30.41 -16.09 -17.81
CA PHE A 112 31.05 -15.06 -17.00
C PHE A 112 30.07 -14.00 -16.49
N ARG A 113 29.08 -13.58 -17.31
CA ARG A 113 28.04 -12.63 -16.88
C ARG A 113 27.16 -13.27 -15.80
N LEU A 114 26.77 -14.53 -15.98
CA LEU A 114 26.01 -15.30 -14.98
C LEU A 114 26.78 -15.38 -13.67
N LEU A 115 28.08 -15.69 -13.71
CA LEU A 115 28.93 -15.74 -12.52
C LEU A 115 28.96 -14.37 -11.80
N VAL A 116 29.10 -13.27 -12.53
CA VAL A 116 29.05 -11.91 -11.93
C VAL A 116 27.72 -11.64 -11.26
N VAL A 117 26.60 -11.98 -11.91
CA VAL A 117 25.24 -11.82 -11.31
C VAL A 117 25.12 -12.63 -10.03
N LEU A 118 25.56 -13.88 -10.03
CA LEU A 118 25.50 -14.77 -8.86
C LEU A 118 26.38 -14.25 -7.73
N LEU A 119 27.63 -13.90 -7.98
CA LEU A 119 28.54 -13.39 -6.94
C LEU A 119 28.07 -12.04 -6.36
N ALA A 120 27.70 -11.09 -7.23
CA ALA A 120 27.17 -9.81 -6.76
C ALA A 120 25.85 -9.97 -6.01
N GLY A 121 24.97 -10.84 -6.49
CA GLY A 121 23.71 -11.17 -5.80
C GLY A 121 23.96 -11.79 -4.43
N SER A 122 24.81 -12.80 -4.34
CA SER A 122 25.17 -13.46 -3.07
C SER A 122 25.76 -12.47 -2.05
N LEU A 123 26.65 -11.59 -2.50
CA LEU A 123 27.21 -10.55 -1.64
C LEU A 123 26.12 -9.58 -1.15
N THR A 124 25.23 -9.17 -2.05
CA THR A 124 24.12 -8.26 -1.69
C THR A 124 23.14 -8.93 -0.71
N VAL A 125 22.82 -10.22 -0.90
CA VAL A 125 21.99 -11.00 0.06
C VAL A 125 22.66 -11.05 1.42
N LEU A 126 23.96 -11.34 1.47
CA LEU A 126 24.72 -11.38 2.73
C LEU A 126 24.65 -10.02 3.47
N MET A 127 24.85 -8.93 2.73
CA MET A 127 24.76 -7.58 3.29
C MET A 127 23.34 -7.25 3.80
N ALA A 128 22.30 -7.62 3.02
CA ALA A 128 20.91 -7.38 3.39
C ALA A 128 20.52 -8.17 4.66
N VAL A 129 20.87 -9.47 4.71
CA VAL A 129 20.63 -10.32 5.89
C VAL A 129 21.38 -9.79 7.11
N ALA A 130 22.63 -9.35 6.95
CA ALA A 130 23.41 -8.78 8.04
C ALA A 130 22.73 -7.51 8.59
N THR A 131 22.28 -6.61 7.70
CA THR A 131 21.59 -5.37 8.08
C THR A 131 20.27 -5.65 8.78
N ASP A 132 19.44 -6.56 8.23
CA ASP A 132 18.15 -6.93 8.82
C ASP A 132 18.35 -7.59 10.20
N THR A 133 19.34 -8.49 10.33
CA THR A 133 19.64 -9.15 11.60
C THR A 133 20.04 -8.13 12.66
N GLU A 134 20.95 -7.20 12.35
CA GLU A 134 21.36 -6.13 13.30
C GLU A 134 20.17 -5.24 13.69
N TYR A 135 19.36 -4.84 12.70
CA TYR A 135 18.21 -3.95 12.92
C TYR A 135 17.14 -4.59 13.81
N TYR A 136 16.73 -5.83 13.51
CA TYR A 136 15.61 -6.47 14.21
C TYR A 136 16.02 -7.11 15.55
N THR A 137 17.29 -7.53 15.72
CA THR A 137 17.76 -8.02 17.03
C THR A 137 18.18 -6.89 17.97
N GLY A 138 18.42 -5.67 17.44
CA GLY A 138 18.95 -4.55 18.21
C GLY A 138 20.38 -4.78 18.74
N SER A 139 21.02 -5.88 18.36
CA SER A 139 22.36 -6.26 18.80
C SER A 139 23.39 -6.01 17.71
N ARG A 140 24.60 -5.57 18.09
CA ARG A 140 25.69 -5.43 17.13
C ARG A 140 26.00 -6.76 16.46
N LEU A 141 26.16 -6.69 15.12
CA LEU A 141 26.48 -7.85 14.33
C LEU A 141 27.78 -8.49 14.77
N ASN A 142 27.70 -9.78 15.10
CA ASN A 142 28.86 -10.65 15.32
C ASN A 142 28.62 -12.00 14.63
N PHE A 143 29.66 -12.84 14.58
CA PHE A 143 29.56 -14.13 13.88
C PHE A 143 28.50 -15.04 14.48
N SER A 144 28.32 -15.00 15.81
CA SER A 144 27.30 -15.78 16.51
C SER A 144 25.88 -15.31 16.17
N THR A 145 25.60 -14.00 16.22
CA THR A 145 24.27 -13.46 15.90
C THR A 145 23.88 -13.71 14.45
N LEU A 146 24.85 -13.64 13.52
CA LEU A 146 24.57 -13.90 12.11
C LEU A 146 24.16 -15.35 11.83
N PHE A 147 24.66 -16.33 12.61
CA PHE A 147 24.36 -17.75 12.40
C PHE A 147 23.24 -18.28 13.29
N GLN A 148 23.06 -17.75 14.50
CA GLN A 148 22.06 -18.22 15.46
C GLN A 148 20.73 -17.47 15.35
N ASP A 149 20.78 -16.14 15.13
CA ASP A 149 19.63 -15.24 15.12
C ASP A 149 19.37 -14.63 13.73
N CYS A 150 19.82 -15.34 12.68
CA CYS A 150 19.71 -14.87 11.30
C CYS A 150 18.28 -14.51 10.91
N ILE A 151 18.07 -13.24 10.52
CA ILE A 151 16.78 -12.76 10.04
C ILE A 151 16.80 -12.63 8.51
N LEU A 152 15.96 -13.43 7.87
CA LEU A 152 15.74 -13.40 6.43
C LEU A 152 14.35 -12.80 6.15
N THR A 153 14.29 -11.49 6.02
CA THR A 153 13.02 -10.75 5.88
C THR A 153 12.11 -11.27 4.77
N PRO A 154 12.58 -11.61 3.54
CA PRO A 154 11.69 -12.19 2.54
C PRO A 154 11.06 -13.52 2.95
N TYR A 155 11.81 -14.39 3.62
CA TYR A 155 11.29 -15.66 4.11
C TYR A 155 10.26 -15.46 5.23
N ASN A 156 10.56 -14.60 6.19
CA ASN A 156 9.65 -14.32 7.31
C ASN A 156 8.34 -13.70 6.80
N ASN A 157 8.44 -12.79 5.82
CA ASN A 157 7.28 -12.18 5.18
C ASN A 157 6.44 -13.23 4.42
N MET A 158 7.09 -14.16 3.73
CA MET A 158 6.40 -15.26 3.06
C MET A 158 5.64 -16.14 4.08
N MET A 159 6.31 -16.57 5.16
CA MET A 159 5.69 -17.41 6.20
C MET A 159 4.50 -16.69 6.85
N TYR A 160 4.63 -15.40 7.18
CA TYR A 160 3.54 -14.60 7.72
C TYR A 160 2.32 -14.56 6.80
N ASN A 161 2.54 -14.36 5.49
CA ASN A 161 1.45 -14.28 4.51
C ASN A 161 0.88 -15.65 4.08
N MET A 162 1.52 -16.76 4.45
CA MET A 162 0.98 -18.11 4.25
C MET A 162 0.09 -18.58 5.41
N ASP A 163 0.17 -17.93 6.55
CA ASP A 163 -0.67 -18.24 7.71
C ASP A 163 -2.09 -17.70 7.50
N SER A 164 -3.07 -18.61 7.51
CA SER A 164 -4.49 -18.28 7.32
C SER A 164 -5.05 -17.36 8.41
N ALA A 165 -4.54 -17.46 9.64
CA ALA A 165 -4.98 -16.59 10.75
C ALA A 165 -4.54 -15.13 10.52
N ASN A 166 -3.34 -14.92 9.99
CA ASN A 166 -2.86 -13.59 9.62
C ASN A 166 -3.62 -13.03 8.41
N LEU A 167 -3.88 -13.87 7.39
CA LEU A 167 -4.64 -13.47 6.21
C LEU A 167 -6.06 -13.04 6.55
N ALA A 168 -6.73 -13.71 7.49
CA ALA A 168 -8.08 -13.37 7.92
C ALA A 168 -8.18 -11.94 8.49
N GLN A 169 -7.10 -11.42 9.10
CA GLN A 169 -7.05 -10.06 9.62
C GLN A 169 -6.99 -8.98 8.53
N HIS A 170 -6.46 -9.35 7.34
CA HIS A 170 -6.29 -8.42 6.21
C HIS A 170 -7.39 -8.56 5.15
N GLY A 171 -8.32 -9.47 5.33
CA GLY A 171 -9.39 -9.79 4.38
C GLY A 171 -8.92 -10.73 3.25
N SER A 172 -9.80 -11.61 2.83
CA SER A 172 -9.58 -12.51 1.69
C SER A 172 -10.41 -12.06 0.50
N HIS A 173 -9.80 -12.07 -0.68
CA HIS A 173 -10.40 -11.61 -1.91
C HIS A 173 -10.42 -12.74 -2.95
N PRO A 174 -11.41 -12.74 -3.86
CA PRO A 174 -11.45 -13.70 -4.95
C PRO A 174 -10.32 -13.43 -5.95
N PHE A 175 -9.87 -14.48 -6.66
CA PHE A 175 -8.75 -14.40 -7.63
C PHE A 175 -8.94 -13.36 -8.75
N TRP A 176 -10.17 -13.00 -9.08
CA TRP A 176 -10.49 -12.01 -10.12
C TRP A 176 -10.43 -10.55 -9.63
N GLN A 177 -10.28 -10.30 -8.32
CA GLN A 177 -10.29 -8.97 -7.72
C GLN A 177 -9.33 -7.99 -8.40
N HIS A 178 -8.11 -8.43 -8.71
CA HIS A 178 -7.13 -7.58 -9.39
C HIS A 178 -7.57 -7.17 -10.80
N PHE A 179 -8.21 -8.06 -11.55
CA PHE A 179 -8.62 -7.77 -12.93
C PHE A 179 -9.91 -6.96 -13.01
N ILE A 180 -10.89 -7.25 -12.14
CA ILE A 180 -12.25 -6.70 -12.26
C ILE A 180 -12.44 -5.45 -11.38
N ALA A 181 -11.75 -5.34 -10.26
CA ALA A 181 -11.87 -4.20 -9.36
C ALA A 181 -10.61 -3.32 -9.36
N ASN A 182 -9.46 -3.87 -8.96
CA ASN A 182 -8.27 -3.07 -8.70
C ASN A 182 -7.68 -2.44 -9.98
N LEU A 183 -7.60 -3.20 -11.07
CA LEU A 183 -7.04 -2.68 -12.32
C LEU A 183 -7.93 -1.60 -12.97
N PRO A 184 -9.27 -1.75 -13.07
CA PRO A 184 -10.15 -0.67 -13.49
C PRO A 184 -10.11 0.55 -12.57
N GLN A 185 -10.01 0.36 -11.26
CA GLN A 185 -9.83 1.46 -10.31
C GLN A 185 -8.56 2.27 -10.61
N LEU A 186 -7.44 1.62 -10.92
CA LEU A 186 -6.15 2.29 -11.16
C LEU A 186 -6.06 2.90 -12.57
N LEU A 187 -6.61 2.25 -13.58
CA LEU A 187 -6.42 2.60 -14.98
C LEU A 187 -7.66 3.19 -15.68
N GLY A 188 -8.86 2.94 -15.16
CA GLY A 188 -10.12 3.48 -15.69
C GLY A 188 -10.25 3.41 -17.22
N PRO A 189 -10.38 4.56 -17.91
CA PRO A 189 -10.56 4.62 -19.36
C PRO A 189 -9.37 4.10 -20.17
N ALA A 190 -8.24 3.79 -19.56
CA ALA A 190 -7.12 3.14 -20.24
C ALA A 190 -7.38 1.66 -20.55
N ILE A 191 -8.25 0.98 -19.80
CA ILE A 191 -8.55 -0.45 -19.98
C ILE A 191 -9.01 -0.79 -21.42
N PRO A 192 -10.00 -0.11 -22.02
CA PRO A 192 -10.39 -0.39 -23.41
C PRO A 192 -9.24 -0.27 -24.40
N LEU A 193 -8.34 0.70 -24.22
CA LEU A 193 -7.17 0.85 -25.08
C LEU A 193 -6.12 -0.24 -24.83
N LEU A 194 -5.95 -0.70 -23.59
CA LEU A 194 -5.10 -1.84 -23.29
C LEU A 194 -5.56 -3.12 -23.98
N LEU A 195 -6.85 -3.34 -24.04
CA LEU A 195 -7.43 -4.51 -24.69
C LEU A 195 -7.36 -4.42 -26.22
N SER A 196 -7.68 -3.26 -26.80
CA SER A 196 -7.83 -3.08 -28.25
C SER A 196 -6.56 -2.59 -28.97
N SER A 197 -5.75 -1.74 -28.34
CA SER A 197 -4.71 -0.97 -29.03
C SER A 197 -3.35 -1.01 -28.33
N SER A 198 -3.12 -1.90 -27.34
CA SER A 198 -1.85 -1.97 -26.66
C SER A 198 -0.75 -2.59 -27.51
N ARG A 199 0.49 -2.10 -27.29
CA ARG A 199 1.69 -2.76 -27.81
C ARG A 199 2.02 -3.93 -26.90
N LYS A 200 2.01 -5.14 -27.45
CA LYS A 200 2.36 -6.37 -26.73
C LYS A 200 3.91 -6.48 -26.58
N ASN A 201 4.54 -5.42 -26.08
CA ASN A 201 5.98 -5.34 -25.83
C ASN A 201 6.35 -5.94 -24.47
N ILE A 202 7.64 -5.83 -24.10
CA ILE A 202 8.14 -6.39 -22.84
C ILE A 202 7.51 -5.72 -21.62
N LEU A 203 7.16 -4.42 -21.69
CA LEU A 203 6.53 -3.68 -20.60
C LEU A 203 5.12 -4.22 -20.36
N PHE A 204 4.34 -4.41 -21.42
CA PHE A 204 3.01 -5.01 -21.35
C PHE A 204 3.06 -6.38 -20.67
N TRP A 205 3.94 -7.27 -21.12
CA TRP A 205 4.05 -8.62 -20.58
C TRP A 205 4.58 -8.65 -19.14
N SER A 206 5.48 -7.72 -18.80
CA SER A 206 5.93 -7.50 -17.41
C SER A 206 4.76 -7.12 -16.49
N GLY A 207 3.95 -6.13 -16.87
CA GLY A 207 2.78 -5.74 -16.12
C GLY A 207 1.74 -6.85 -15.98
N ILE A 208 1.40 -7.52 -17.09
CA ILE A 208 0.40 -8.62 -17.11
C ILE A 208 0.88 -9.83 -16.30
N SER A 209 2.16 -10.22 -16.39
CA SER A 209 2.68 -11.33 -15.59
C SER A 209 2.61 -11.04 -14.10
N GLY A 210 2.93 -9.80 -13.70
CA GLY A 210 2.80 -9.36 -12.32
C GLY A 210 1.37 -9.47 -11.81
N ILE A 211 0.40 -8.92 -12.53
CA ILE A 211 -1.02 -8.99 -12.18
C ILE A 211 -1.50 -10.44 -12.09
N ALA A 212 -1.16 -11.26 -13.08
CA ALA A 212 -1.61 -12.65 -13.14
C ALA A 212 -1.11 -13.48 -11.95
N VAL A 213 0.16 -13.33 -11.59
CA VAL A 213 0.73 -14.05 -10.43
C VAL A 213 0.17 -13.49 -9.11
N LEU A 214 0.06 -12.17 -8.96
CA LEU A 214 -0.52 -11.56 -7.76
C LEU A 214 -1.99 -11.97 -7.56
N SER A 215 -2.73 -12.22 -8.63
CA SER A 215 -4.13 -12.70 -8.56
C SER A 215 -4.26 -14.14 -8.01
N CYS A 216 -3.16 -14.89 -7.91
CA CYS A 216 -3.17 -16.22 -7.30
C CYS A 216 -3.12 -16.16 -5.75
N PHE A 217 -2.89 -14.99 -5.16
CA PHE A 217 -2.87 -14.82 -3.71
C PHE A 217 -4.23 -14.32 -3.20
N ASN A 218 -4.63 -14.77 -2.01
CA ASN A 218 -5.93 -14.45 -1.43
C ASN A 218 -6.04 -13.00 -0.95
N HIS A 219 -4.93 -12.37 -0.58
CA HIS A 219 -4.92 -10.96 -0.16
C HIS A 219 -4.56 -10.06 -1.34
N GLN A 220 -5.51 -9.24 -1.80
CA GLN A 220 -5.38 -8.44 -3.02
C GLN A 220 -5.80 -6.99 -2.77
N GLU A 221 -4.80 -6.11 -2.70
CA GLU A 221 -5.03 -4.67 -2.61
C GLU A 221 -4.63 -3.96 -3.92
N ALA A 222 -5.31 -2.84 -4.23
CA ALA A 222 -5.00 -2.05 -5.44
C ALA A 222 -3.54 -1.58 -5.49
N ARG A 223 -2.95 -1.20 -4.35
CA ARG A 223 -1.55 -0.76 -4.27
C ARG A 223 -0.53 -1.81 -4.71
N PHE A 224 -0.86 -3.10 -4.66
CA PHE A 224 0.05 -4.15 -5.13
C PHE A 224 0.29 -4.10 -6.63
N LEU A 225 -0.60 -3.46 -7.37
CA LEU A 225 -0.50 -3.27 -8.82
C LEU A 225 0.24 -2.00 -9.23
N LEU A 226 0.78 -1.20 -8.29
CA LEU A 226 1.50 0.04 -8.61
C LEU A 226 2.59 -0.16 -9.67
N PRO A 227 3.45 -1.20 -9.60
CA PRO A 227 4.46 -1.41 -10.64
C PRO A 227 3.88 -1.69 -12.03
N ALA A 228 2.66 -2.27 -12.11
CA ALA A 228 2.01 -2.53 -13.40
C ALA A 228 1.51 -1.24 -14.08
N VAL A 229 1.17 -0.20 -13.32
CA VAL A 229 0.55 1.02 -13.85
C VAL A 229 1.43 1.70 -14.91
N PRO A 230 2.67 2.15 -14.62
CA PRO A 230 3.52 2.77 -15.63
C PRO A 230 3.85 1.83 -16.79
N LEU A 231 4.01 0.52 -16.55
CA LEU A 231 4.29 -0.47 -17.57
C LEU A 231 3.14 -0.60 -18.58
N LEU A 232 1.91 -0.66 -18.10
CA LEU A 232 0.73 -0.78 -18.93
C LEU A 232 0.41 0.53 -19.63
N LEU A 233 0.48 1.68 -18.95
CA LEU A 233 0.29 2.99 -19.57
C LEU A 233 1.31 3.25 -20.69
N ALA A 234 2.57 2.86 -20.49
CA ALA A 234 3.60 2.96 -21.51
C ALA A 234 3.37 2.06 -22.74
N SER A 235 2.50 1.06 -22.61
CA SER A 235 2.15 0.13 -23.69
C SER A 235 0.94 0.59 -24.52
N ILE A 236 0.22 1.64 -24.12
CA ILE A 236 -0.98 2.13 -24.81
C ILE A 236 -0.62 2.84 -26.12
N ARG A 237 -1.51 2.71 -27.10
CA ARG A 237 -1.62 3.57 -28.28
C ARG A 237 -2.86 4.41 -28.17
N LEU A 238 -2.72 5.72 -28.30
CA LEU A 238 -3.87 6.60 -28.43
C LEU A 238 -4.55 6.40 -29.79
N PRO A 239 -5.86 6.62 -29.90
CA PRO A 239 -6.58 6.53 -31.17
C PRO A 239 -6.01 7.46 -32.23
N ASP A 240 -5.97 7.01 -33.48
CA ASP A 240 -5.48 7.81 -34.63
C ASP A 240 -6.44 8.95 -34.98
N SER A 241 -7.75 8.71 -34.86
CA SER A 241 -8.77 9.75 -35.06
C SER A 241 -8.63 10.86 -34.02
N SER A 242 -8.51 12.10 -34.48
CA SER A 242 -8.35 13.25 -33.61
C SER A 242 -9.55 13.45 -32.67
N LYS A 243 -10.78 13.24 -33.17
CA LYS A 243 -12.01 13.34 -32.36
C LYS A 243 -12.02 12.27 -31.25
N LEU A 244 -11.78 11.02 -31.59
CA LEU A 244 -11.78 9.91 -30.63
C LEU A 244 -10.67 10.10 -29.58
N ARG A 245 -9.50 10.56 -30.02
CA ARG A 245 -8.38 10.87 -29.12
C ARG A 245 -8.72 12.00 -28.13
N GLN A 246 -9.34 13.09 -28.60
CA GLN A 246 -9.76 14.20 -27.75
C GLN A 246 -10.82 13.77 -26.74
N THR A 247 -11.83 13.01 -27.19
CA THR A 247 -12.87 12.48 -26.30
C THR A 247 -12.26 11.56 -25.24
N TRP A 248 -11.36 10.67 -25.65
CA TRP A 248 -10.68 9.77 -24.73
C TRP A 248 -9.81 10.53 -23.72
N LEU A 249 -9.04 11.52 -24.16
CA LEU A 249 -8.24 12.37 -23.26
C LEU A 249 -9.14 13.15 -22.28
N GLY A 250 -10.29 13.64 -22.72
CA GLY A 250 -11.29 14.25 -21.83
C GLY A 250 -11.78 13.29 -20.77
N MET A 251 -12.11 12.04 -21.13
CA MET A 251 -12.49 11.00 -20.16
C MET A 251 -11.33 10.65 -19.22
N TRP A 252 -10.10 10.59 -19.74
CA TRP A 252 -8.89 10.34 -18.93
C TRP A 252 -8.69 11.43 -17.88
N ILE A 253 -8.78 12.71 -18.27
CA ILE A 253 -8.65 13.84 -17.34
C ILE A 253 -9.75 13.80 -16.29
N LEU A 254 -11.01 13.62 -16.71
CA LEU A 254 -12.14 13.57 -15.78
C LEU A 254 -11.99 12.42 -14.77
N PHE A 255 -11.65 11.23 -15.23
CA PHE A 255 -11.41 10.07 -14.37
C PHE A 255 -10.30 10.35 -13.34
N ASN A 256 -9.16 10.88 -13.79
CA ASN A 256 -8.03 11.13 -12.89
C ASN A 256 -8.33 12.26 -11.89
N LEU A 257 -9.08 13.29 -12.27
CA LEU A 257 -9.51 14.34 -11.34
C LEU A 257 -10.47 13.81 -10.27
N LEU A 258 -11.46 12.99 -10.66
CA LEU A 258 -12.39 12.38 -9.73
C LEU A 258 -11.67 11.41 -8.79
N ALA A 259 -10.84 10.54 -9.33
CA ALA A 259 -10.07 9.57 -8.53
C ALA A 259 -9.07 10.27 -7.60
N ALA A 260 -8.34 11.29 -8.06
CA ALA A 260 -7.46 12.10 -7.22
C ALA A 260 -8.22 12.80 -6.08
N THR A 261 -9.44 13.27 -6.34
CA THR A 261 -10.27 13.86 -5.30
C THR A 261 -10.67 12.83 -4.26
N ILE A 262 -11.16 11.66 -4.70
CA ILE A 262 -11.62 10.61 -3.78
C ILE A 262 -10.44 10.03 -3.01
N PHE A 263 -9.41 9.54 -3.68
CA PHE A 263 -8.29 8.83 -3.06
C PHE A 263 -7.23 9.75 -2.43
N GLY A 264 -7.08 10.97 -2.96
CA GLY A 264 -6.07 11.91 -2.47
C GLY A 264 -6.56 12.87 -1.40
N LEU A 265 -7.88 13.20 -1.38
CA LEU A 265 -8.42 14.22 -0.47
C LEU A 265 -9.43 13.69 0.55
N TYR A 266 -10.08 12.54 0.28
CA TYR A 266 -11.15 12.04 1.16
C TYR A 266 -10.85 10.67 1.76
N HIS A 267 -10.30 9.72 0.98
CA HIS A 267 -10.06 8.37 1.47
C HIS A 267 -9.02 8.37 2.58
N GLN A 268 -9.44 7.98 3.77
CA GLN A 268 -8.63 7.94 4.99
C GLN A 268 -7.99 9.29 5.40
N ALA A 269 -8.48 10.41 4.85
CA ALA A 269 -7.87 11.72 5.04
C ALA A 269 -7.98 12.26 6.48
N GLY A 270 -8.93 11.78 7.27
CA GLY A 270 -9.10 12.17 8.66
C GLY A 270 -8.02 11.64 9.61
N VAL A 271 -7.24 10.62 9.20
CA VAL A 271 -6.23 10.00 10.07
C VAL A 271 -5.18 11.00 10.56
N LEU A 272 -4.64 11.82 9.66
CA LEU A 272 -3.61 12.80 10.03
C LEU A 272 -4.13 13.93 10.93
N PRO A 273 -5.28 14.59 10.59
CA PRO A 273 -5.86 15.60 11.47
C PRO A 273 -6.26 15.09 12.86
N VAL A 274 -6.82 13.89 12.93
CA VAL A 274 -7.17 13.27 14.22
C VAL A 274 -5.92 12.96 15.03
N GLN A 275 -4.87 12.42 14.42
CA GLN A 275 -3.61 12.16 15.11
C GLN A 275 -2.95 13.46 15.64
N ASP A 276 -3.02 14.54 14.86
CA ASP A 276 -2.53 15.86 15.29
C ASP A 276 -3.39 16.44 16.44
N TRP A 277 -4.71 16.29 16.38
CA TRP A 277 -5.61 16.68 17.47
C TRP A 277 -5.28 15.92 18.76
N ILE A 278 -5.08 14.60 18.70
CA ILE A 278 -4.67 13.78 19.86
C ILE A 278 -3.35 14.29 20.41
N ARG A 279 -2.36 14.56 19.56
CA ARG A 279 -1.07 15.11 19.99
C ARG A 279 -1.21 16.43 20.74
N GLN A 280 -2.09 17.33 20.29
CA GLN A 280 -2.26 18.66 20.87
C GLN A 280 -3.05 18.65 22.18
N HIS A 281 -4.04 17.79 22.31
CA HIS A 281 -4.99 17.82 23.42
C HIS A 281 -4.72 16.78 24.50
N GLU A 282 -4.07 15.67 24.14
CA GLU A 282 -3.86 14.53 25.04
C GLU A 282 -2.37 14.29 25.38
N ALA A 283 -1.48 15.17 24.93
CA ALA A 283 -0.02 15.01 25.13
C ALA A 283 0.41 14.93 26.61
N ASN A 284 -0.35 15.53 27.52
CA ASN A 284 -0.04 15.59 28.95
C ASN A 284 -0.78 14.53 29.78
N ASN A 285 -1.70 13.78 29.17
CA ASN A 285 -2.45 12.72 29.83
C ASN A 285 -2.03 11.37 29.24
N PRO A 286 -1.59 10.39 30.06
CA PRO A 286 -1.38 9.04 29.56
C PRO A 286 -2.71 8.49 29.09
N GLN A 287 -2.84 8.29 27.81
CA GLN A 287 -4.06 7.84 27.16
C GLN A 287 -3.82 6.55 26.37
N HIS A 288 -4.82 5.68 26.39
CA HIS A 288 -4.87 4.56 25.47
C HIS A 288 -5.80 4.94 24.31
N VAL A 289 -5.29 4.91 23.08
CA VAL A 289 -6.02 5.28 21.88
C VAL A 289 -6.20 4.04 21.01
N PHE A 290 -7.45 3.69 20.74
CA PHE A 290 -7.85 2.61 19.87
C PHE A 290 -8.27 3.16 18.51
N TRP A 291 -7.73 2.58 17.43
CA TRP A 291 -8.08 2.94 16.06
C TRP A 291 -8.83 1.77 15.43
N TRP A 292 -10.04 2.00 14.98
CA TRP A 292 -10.93 0.97 14.45
C TRP A 292 -11.42 1.33 13.06
N LYS A 293 -11.32 0.38 12.11
CA LYS A 293 -11.70 0.54 10.70
C LYS A 293 -11.03 1.74 10.01
N THR A 294 -9.80 2.01 10.36
CA THR A 294 -8.99 3.07 9.76
C THR A 294 -7.65 2.51 9.30
N TYR A 295 -6.91 3.29 8.52
CA TYR A 295 -5.49 3.00 8.31
C TYR A 295 -4.72 3.17 9.62
N SER A 296 -3.67 2.36 9.77
CA SER A 296 -2.78 2.43 10.94
C SER A 296 -2.27 3.85 11.16
N PRO A 297 -2.47 4.43 12.36
CA PRO A 297 -2.09 5.81 12.62
C PRO A 297 -0.58 5.99 12.58
N PRO A 298 -0.08 7.11 12.03
CA PRO A 298 1.33 7.42 11.98
C PRO A 298 1.84 7.86 13.36
N ARG A 299 2.26 6.92 14.20
CA ARG A 299 2.71 7.16 15.59
C ARG A 299 3.83 8.21 15.70
N TRP A 300 4.67 8.34 14.68
CA TRP A 300 5.74 9.33 14.63
C TRP A 300 5.22 10.79 14.68
N LEU A 301 3.96 11.04 14.28
CA LEU A 301 3.33 12.36 14.41
C LEU A 301 3.07 12.77 15.86
N LEU A 302 2.99 11.82 16.80
CA LEU A 302 2.85 12.12 18.22
C LEU A 302 4.12 12.77 18.80
N GLY A 303 5.29 12.59 18.15
CA GLY A 303 6.54 13.15 18.64
C GLY A 303 6.87 12.70 20.06
N GLN A 304 7.12 13.62 20.96
CA GLN A 304 7.43 13.32 22.36
C GLN A 304 6.24 12.71 23.12
N ALA A 305 5.00 13.03 22.74
CA ALA A 305 3.80 12.46 23.34
C ALA A 305 3.64 10.94 23.08
N ASN A 306 4.36 10.38 22.10
CA ASN A 306 4.33 8.95 21.80
C ASN A 306 4.77 8.06 22.99
N ALA A 307 5.56 8.60 23.92
CA ALA A 307 5.96 7.90 25.14
C ALA A 307 4.84 7.77 26.17
N GLN A 308 3.82 8.63 26.10
CA GLN A 308 2.70 8.70 27.04
C GLN A 308 1.39 8.15 26.46
N ILE A 309 1.29 8.09 25.15
CA ILE A 309 0.09 7.63 24.43
C ILE A 309 0.31 6.21 23.90
N THR A 310 -0.44 5.26 24.46
CA THR A 310 -0.47 3.89 23.95
C THR A 310 -1.45 3.80 22.78
N THR A 311 -0.97 3.41 21.61
CA THR A 311 -1.80 3.29 20.40
C THR A 311 -2.01 1.83 20.04
N THR A 312 -3.27 1.41 19.95
CA THR A 312 -3.68 0.08 19.49
C THR A 312 -4.48 0.19 18.21
N ASP A 313 -4.02 -0.49 17.18
CA ASP A 313 -4.72 -0.63 15.91
C ASP A 313 -5.61 -1.88 15.96
N LEU A 314 -6.92 -1.67 15.90
CA LEU A 314 -7.94 -2.74 15.90
C LEU A 314 -8.25 -3.22 14.48
N MET A 315 -7.66 -2.58 13.46
CA MET A 315 -7.88 -2.92 12.04
C MET A 315 -9.39 -2.99 11.71
N GLY A 316 -9.79 -4.01 10.95
CA GLY A 316 -11.18 -4.28 10.56
C GLY A 316 -11.92 -5.26 11.47
N MET A 317 -11.53 -5.41 12.75
CA MET A 317 -12.19 -6.38 13.64
C MET A 317 -13.69 -6.09 13.79
N SER A 318 -14.47 -7.12 14.13
CA SER A 318 -15.92 -6.97 14.30
C SER A 318 -16.27 -6.05 15.47
N GLY A 319 -17.43 -5.39 15.41
CA GLY A 319 -17.89 -4.49 16.47
C GLY A 319 -17.92 -5.13 17.86
N PRO A 320 -18.49 -6.33 18.05
CA PRO A 320 -18.45 -7.02 19.34
C PRO A 320 -17.05 -7.24 19.89
N GLN A 321 -16.11 -7.70 19.06
CA GLN A 321 -14.71 -7.89 19.47
C GLN A 321 -14.03 -6.57 19.86
N MET A 322 -14.33 -5.49 19.16
CA MET A 322 -13.85 -4.15 19.50
C MET A 322 -14.39 -3.72 20.88
N MET A 323 -15.67 -3.94 21.15
CA MET A 323 -16.27 -3.64 22.46
C MET A 323 -15.64 -4.43 23.60
N ASP A 324 -15.38 -5.73 23.41
CA ASP A 324 -14.68 -6.57 24.39
C ASP A 324 -13.29 -6.00 24.70
N ARG A 325 -12.52 -5.60 23.65
CA ARG A 325 -11.19 -4.99 23.83
C ARG A 325 -11.24 -3.67 24.59
N LEU A 326 -12.24 -2.81 24.31
CA LEU A 326 -12.43 -1.57 25.06
C LEU A 326 -12.76 -1.84 26.52
N SER A 327 -13.72 -2.73 26.77
CA SER A 327 -14.16 -3.11 28.11
C SER A 327 -13.03 -3.68 28.98
N ASP A 328 -12.16 -4.51 28.39
CA ASP A 328 -10.99 -5.09 29.06
C ASP A 328 -9.92 -4.04 29.41
N SER A 329 -9.86 -2.95 28.63
CA SER A 329 -8.85 -1.90 28.81
C SER A 329 -9.26 -0.80 29.78
N ILE A 330 -10.54 -0.74 30.14
CA ILE A 330 -11.07 0.29 31.04
C ILE A 330 -11.31 -0.34 32.41
N SER A 331 -10.62 0.16 33.44
CA SER A 331 -10.80 -0.25 34.83
C SER A 331 -11.51 0.84 35.65
N CYS A 332 -12.30 0.41 36.65
CA CYS A 332 -12.82 1.30 37.67
C CYS A 332 -11.89 1.26 38.89
N GLU A 333 -11.14 2.33 39.14
CA GLU A 333 -10.35 2.47 40.35
C GLU A 333 -10.93 3.54 41.27
N GLN A 334 -11.27 3.18 42.51
CA GLN A 334 -11.78 4.08 43.54
C GLN A 334 -12.98 4.97 43.12
N GLY A 335 -13.86 4.45 42.24
CA GLY A 335 -15.03 5.17 41.74
C GLY A 335 -14.75 6.14 40.59
N THR A 336 -13.51 6.26 40.12
CA THR A 336 -13.13 6.99 38.92
C THR A 336 -12.84 6.02 37.79
N ALA A 337 -13.49 6.22 36.63
CA ALA A 337 -13.20 5.44 35.42
C ALA A 337 -11.95 5.99 34.74
N HIS A 338 -11.02 5.11 34.36
CA HIS A 338 -9.99 5.47 33.40
C HIS A 338 -10.65 5.62 32.02
N GLU A 339 -10.43 6.77 31.38
CA GLU A 339 -10.94 7.04 30.04
C GLU A 339 -9.95 6.51 29.00
N VAL A 340 -10.49 6.03 27.88
CA VAL A 340 -9.72 5.70 26.67
C VAL A 340 -10.31 6.44 25.47
N LEU A 341 -9.54 6.59 24.41
CA LEU A 341 -10.02 7.16 23.17
C LEU A 341 -10.29 6.05 22.14
N LEU A 342 -11.45 6.11 21.49
CA LEU A 342 -11.78 5.32 20.32
C LEU A 342 -11.86 6.23 19.10
N VAL A 343 -11.08 5.94 18.08
CA VAL A 343 -11.14 6.60 16.77
C VAL A 343 -11.84 5.66 15.79
N ALA A 344 -12.95 6.10 15.23
CA ALA A 344 -13.77 5.30 14.33
C ALA A 344 -14.40 6.15 13.22
N PRO A 345 -14.58 5.62 11.98
CA PRO A 345 -15.27 6.35 10.92
C PRO A 345 -16.76 6.50 11.23
N GLY A 346 -17.35 7.64 10.86
CA GLY A 346 -18.78 7.89 11.01
C GLY A 346 -19.68 6.91 10.23
N SER A 347 -19.11 6.19 9.25
CA SER A 347 -19.76 5.09 8.53
C SER A 347 -19.92 3.81 9.36
N ALA A 348 -19.26 3.70 10.52
CA ALA A 348 -19.32 2.54 11.40
C ALA A 348 -20.62 2.55 12.22
N THR A 349 -21.74 2.15 11.60
CA THR A 349 -23.09 2.19 12.17
C THR A 349 -23.27 1.33 13.43
N PHE A 350 -22.38 0.36 13.66
CA PHE A 350 -22.38 -0.43 14.89
C PHE A 350 -22.32 0.43 16.16
N LEU A 351 -21.63 1.58 16.09
CA LEU A 351 -21.53 2.49 17.25
C LEU A 351 -22.83 3.25 17.55
N ASP A 352 -23.79 3.31 16.64
CA ASP A 352 -25.04 4.05 16.83
C ASP A 352 -25.85 3.53 18.01
N GLU A 353 -25.81 2.22 18.25
CA GLU A 353 -26.49 1.56 19.37
C GLU A 353 -25.94 2.01 20.73
N PHE A 354 -24.65 2.41 20.79
CA PHE A 354 -23.98 2.75 22.04
C PHE A 354 -23.82 4.26 22.26
N THR A 355 -24.03 5.06 21.22
CA THR A 355 -23.94 6.53 21.30
C THR A 355 -25.28 7.20 21.60
N SER A 356 -26.39 6.43 21.61
CA SER A 356 -27.69 6.91 22.07
C SER A 356 -27.79 6.81 23.60
N THR A 357 -28.32 7.86 24.24
CA THR A 357 -28.42 7.97 25.71
C THR A 357 -29.23 6.86 26.38
N ALA A 358 -30.09 6.15 25.63
CA ALA A 358 -30.94 5.10 26.18
C ALA A 358 -30.21 3.73 26.29
N ASP A 359 -29.23 3.46 25.43
CA ASP A 359 -28.62 2.12 25.34
C ASP A 359 -27.20 2.08 25.93
N SER A 360 -26.61 3.23 26.27
CA SER A 360 -25.29 3.30 26.93
C SER A 360 -25.29 2.64 28.33
N GLU A 361 -26.44 2.67 29.06
CA GLU A 361 -26.55 2.00 30.35
C GLU A 361 -26.51 0.47 30.27
N ALA A 362 -26.95 -0.10 29.14
CA ALA A 362 -26.98 -1.56 28.96
C ALA A 362 -25.56 -2.12 28.62
N SER A 363 -24.68 -1.34 27.98
CA SER A 363 -23.34 -1.74 27.66
C SER A 363 -22.32 -1.55 28.79
N GLY A 364 -22.66 -0.76 29.81
CA GLY A 364 -21.76 -0.38 30.90
C GLY A 364 -20.63 0.56 30.47
N LEU A 365 -20.65 1.08 29.23
CA LEU A 365 -19.71 2.04 28.67
C LEU A 365 -20.44 3.31 28.25
N SER A 366 -19.83 4.47 28.52
CA SER A 366 -20.28 5.78 28.06
C SER A 366 -19.38 6.25 26.92
N PHE A 367 -19.98 6.79 25.86
CA PHE A 367 -19.31 7.32 24.69
C PHE A 367 -19.60 8.80 24.53
N ASP A 368 -18.58 9.65 24.72
CA ASP A 368 -18.68 11.09 24.55
C ASP A 368 -17.85 11.53 23.33
N LEU A 369 -18.48 12.24 22.38
CA LEU A 369 -17.80 12.73 21.19
C LEU A 369 -16.84 13.87 21.56
N ALA A 370 -15.54 13.62 21.46
CA ALA A 370 -14.49 14.59 21.76
C ALA A 370 -14.07 15.43 20.55
N PHE A 371 -14.02 14.82 19.37
CA PHE A 371 -13.62 15.48 18.13
C PHE A 371 -14.20 14.78 16.91
N SER A 372 -14.46 15.53 15.83
CA SER A 372 -14.90 14.98 14.55
C SER A 372 -14.25 15.72 13.40
N HIS A 373 -13.67 14.95 12.46
CA HIS A 373 -13.11 15.49 11.22
C HIS A 373 -13.91 15.01 10.02
N ARG A 374 -14.68 15.92 9.39
CA ARG A 374 -15.65 15.55 8.35
C ARG A 374 -15.06 15.16 6.99
N GLN A 375 -13.80 15.52 6.71
CA GLN A 375 -13.14 15.21 5.45
C GLN A 375 -12.47 13.83 5.54
N HIS A 376 -13.30 12.79 5.65
CA HIS A 376 -12.86 11.39 5.72
C HIS A 376 -13.92 10.49 5.08
N ILE A 377 -13.48 9.50 4.30
CA ILE A 377 -14.29 8.42 3.76
C ILE A 377 -13.48 7.12 3.90
N GLY A 378 -14.08 6.10 4.49
CA GLY A 378 -13.57 4.72 4.49
C GLY A 378 -14.11 4.00 3.26
N LEU A 379 -13.34 3.89 2.17
CA LEU A 379 -13.79 3.12 0.99
C LEU A 379 -13.79 1.61 1.26
N ASP A 380 -13.05 1.16 2.27
CA ASP A 380 -13.03 -0.23 2.71
C ASP A 380 -14.37 -0.65 3.34
N ASP A 381 -15.20 0.33 3.74
CA ASP A 381 -16.57 0.09 4.24
C ASP A 381 -17.62 -0.07 3.11
N LEU A 382 -17.21 -0.05 1.83
CA LEU A 382 -18.09 -0.32 0.70
C LEU A 382 -18.38 -1.83 0.58
N ASP A 383 -19.13 -2.36 1.54
CA ASP A 383 -19.64 -3.72 1.49
C ASP A 383 -21.09 -3.71 1.01
N PHE A 384 -21.27 -4.13 -0.24
CA PHE A 384 -22.58 -4.18 -0.90
C PHE A 384 -23.35 -5.49 -0.61
N GLY A 385 -22.71 -6.43 0.10
CA GLY A 385 -23.28 -7.75 0.37
C GLY A 385 -24.39 -7.73 1.40
N ASP A 386 -24.21 -6.97 2.47
CA ASP A 386 -25.12 -6.97 3.61
C ASP A 386 -26.29 -5.97 3.44
N ASP A 387 -26.01 -4.74 3.06
CA ASP A 387 -26.98 -3.64 3.04
C ASP A 387 -27.56 -3.35 1.63
N GLY A 388 -26.94 -3.88 0.56
CA GLY A 388 -27.25 -3.53 -0.81
C GLY A 388 -26.61 -2.21 -1.26
N PHE A 389 -26.84 -1.81 -2.52
CA PHE A 389 -26.10 -0.72 -3.16
C PHE A 389 -26.44 0.66 -2.59
N GLU A 390 -27.70 1.06 -2.55
CA GLU A 390 -28.12 2.40 -2.17
C GLU A 390 -27.83 2.72 -0.68
N PRO A 391 -28.18 1.85 0.29
CA PRO A 391 -27.87 2.09 1.70
C PRO A 391 -26.38 2.16 1.97
N THR A 392 -25.55 1.32 1.31
CA THR A 392 -24.08 1.36 1.45
C THR A 392 -23.52 2.70 0.97
N ILE A 393 -23.96 3.19 -0.17
CA ILE A 393 -23.52 4.50 -0.69
C ILE A 393 -23.95 5.63 0.26
N GLN A 394 -25.19 5.63 0.74
CA GLN A 394 -25.69 6.62 1.70
C GLN A 394 -24.88 6.58 3.01
N ARG A 395 -24.57 5.39 3.52
CA ARG A 395 -23.78 5.19 4.74
C ARG A 395 -22.36 5.74 4.56
N VAL A 396 -21.64 5.33 3.52
CA VAL A 396 -20.22 5.67 3.33
C VAL A 396 -20.03 7.14 2.95
N PHE A 397 -20.83 7.67 2.03
CA PHE A 397 -20.69 9.05 1.56
C PHE A 397 -21.53 10.07 2.36
N GLY A 398 -22.68 9.66 2.88
CA GLY A 398 -23.57 10.52 3.68
C GLY A 398 -23.07 10.72 5.11
N ARG A 399 -22.51 9.68 5.73
CA ARG A 399 -21.99 9.71 7.10
C ARG A 399 -20.46 9.85 7.13
N ARG A 400 -19.91 10.55 6.17
CA ARG A 400 -18.46 10.82 6.09
C ARG A 400 -17.96 11.53 7.34
N GLY A 401 -16.81 11.11 7.83
CA GLY A 401 -16.13 11.70 8.98
C GLY A 401 -15.30 10.65 9.72
N LEU A 402 -14.35 11.13 10.49
CA LEU A 402 -13.58 10.33 11.44
C LEU A 402 -13.80 10.96 12.82
N ASP A 403 -14.37 10.18 13.72
CA ASP A 403 -14.81 10.62 15.02
C ASP A 403 -13.87 10.09 16.11
N VAL A 404 -13.63 10.90 17.12
CA VAL A 404 -12.88 10.55 18.33
C VAL A 404 -13.84 10.54 19.50
N TRP A 405 -14.03 9.38 20.09
CA TRP A 405 -14.90 9.17 21.24
C TRP A 405 -14.08 9.00 22.50
N ARG A 406 -14.44 9.71 23.58
CA ARG A 406 -14.01 9.37 24.93
C ARG A 406 -14.88 8.25 25.43
N VAL A 407 -14.26 7.14 25.79
CA VAL A 407 -14.97 5.97 26.30
C VAL A 407 -14.58 5.76 27.75
N SER A 408 -15.58 5.72 28.61
CA SER A 408 -15.41 5.46 30.04
C SER A 408 -16.36 4.37 30.51
N LYS A 409 -16.00 3.67 31.58
CA LYS A 409 -16.86 2.64 32.19
C LYS A 409 -17.83 3.30 33.18
N ILE A 410 -19.09 2.92 33.14
CA ILE A 410 -20.06 3.34 34.12
C ILE A 410 -19.78 2.57 35.43
N CYS A 411 -19.06 3.21 36.34
CA CYS A 411 -18.69 2.59 37.61
C CYS A 411 -19.87 2.68 38.62
N PRO A 412 -20.21 1.57 39.30
CA PRO A 412 -21.21 1.64 40.38
C PRO A 412 -20.70 2.59 41.48
N ALA A 413 -21.57 3.47 41.97
CA ALA A 413 -21.23 4.35 43.08
C ALA A 413 -20.72 3.51 44.27
N SER A 414 -19.52 3.85 44.76
CA SER A 414 -18.97 3.24 45.96
C SER A 414 -19.92 3.55 47.13
N GLY A 415 -20.73 2.55 47.52
CA GLY A 415 -21.60 2.61 48.66
C GLY A 415 -20.85 2.70 49.99
#